data_9cd5e3eded1ae8fce0f347b0a3ce7c5a
#
_entry.id   9cd5e3eded1ae8fce0f347b0a3ce7c5a
#
_cell.length_a   1.000
_cell.length_b   1.000
_cell.length_c   1.000
_cell.angle_alpha   90.00
_cell.angle_beta   90.00
_cell.angle_gamma   90.00
#
_symmetry.space_group_name_H-M   'P 1'
#
loop_
_entity.id
_entity.type
_entity.pdbx_description
1 polymer ?
#
loop_
_entity_poly.entity_id
_entity_poly.type
_entity_poly.pdbx_seq_one_letter_code
_entity_poly.pdbx_strand_id
1 'polypeptide(L)'
;MIRVLTDAGNRIRLKPLVLAMLATLLGTGCKSENASPLALSDSPDAPLLAAMTHTGIPYGPFGLWKMSALKWGPEPFTASHNFINADGLVHQINAARNKRQRLVVAMTGGAAEQYTTDGQFDMTKWKNVMNTYRKSALKKAVAAAVSDGTIIGNLLIDEPETVKWGTVLTKPMIDEMAAYVKSFFPTLPVGVNHGPPGYKWRSSERYTKVDYAVYQYAHWVTQGGILAWRDAVLAQAGLDGVRPALSLNILDGGAQDRDDGTYDCTGPGQGGLGTRYPNCWMTPDQVRTWGEALTPYACVMLMWQYDAAYMSNSANQDAFRDVAALAASKPRPRCKRP
;
A
#
# COMPACT_ATOMS: atom_id res chain seq x y z
N MET A 1 49.53 10.93 -25.48
CA MET A 1 50.46 11.47 -24.45
C MET A 1 49.58 11.83 -23.26
N ILE A 2 49.41 10.89 -22.34
CA ILE A 2 48.51 10.99 -21.17
C ILE A 2 49.40 11.17 -19.94
N ARG A 3 49.22 12.28 -19.23
CA ARG A 3 49.83 12.48 -17.92
C ARG A 3 48.88 12.07 -16.82
N VAL A 4 49.27 11.04 -16.11
CA VAL A 4 48.70 10.62 -14.84
C VAL A 4 49.30 11.52 -13.76
N LEU A 5 48.46 12.17 -12.95
CA LEU A 5 48.87 12.80 -11.69
C LEU A 5 48.26 12.00 -10.56
N THR A 6 49.10 11.27 -9.89
CA THR A 6 48.85 10.71 -8.54
C THR A 6 49.07 11.82 -7.54
N ASP A 7 48.14 12.02 -6.63
CA ASP A 7 48.43 12.77 -5.40
C ASP A 7 47.92 12.01 -4.18
N ALA A 8 48.73 12.12 -3.14
CA ALA A 8 48.84 11.25 -2.00
C ALA A 8 48.04 11.75 -0.79
N GLY A 9 47.51 10.82 -0.05
CA GLY A 9 47.65 10.79 1.42
C GLY A 9 46.86 11.78 2.25
N ASN A 10 45.76 11.34 2.83
CA ASN A 10 45.44 11.79 4.21
C ASN A 10 44.70 10.69 4.98
N ARG A 11 45.47 9.97 5.81
CA ARG A 11 44.93 9.02 6.77
C ARG A 11 44.57 9.78 8.03
N ILE A 12 43.29 9.95 8.31
CA ILE A 12 42.81 10.36 9.61
C ILE A 12 42.64 9.11 10.49
N ARG A 13 43.50 9.00 11.48
CA ARG A 13 43.39 7.98 12.56
C ARG A 13 42.38 8.49 13.58
N LEU A 14 41.23 7.83 13.69
CA LEU A 14 40.32 7.96 14.82
C LEU A 14 40.75 7.00 15.92
N LYS A 15 41.11 7.54 17.09
CA LYS A 15 41.35 6.77 18.33
C LYS A 15 39.99 6.39 18.93
N PRO A 16 39.85 5.17 19.48
CA PRO A 16 38.68 4.80 20.25
C PRO A 16 38.73 5.43 21.65
N LEU A 17 37.71 6.18 22.00
CA LEU A 17 37.47 6.65 23.36
C LEU A 17 36.59 5.61 24.05
N VAL A 18 37.20 4.85 24.96
CA VAL A 18 36.50 3.98 25.89
C VAL A 18 35.99 4.84 27.02
N LEU A 19 34.66 4.97 27.15
CA LEU A 19 34.07 5.55 28.35
C LEU A 19 33.22 4.48 29.04
N ALA A 20 33.77 3.92 30.08
CA ALA A 20 33.04 3.09 31.03
C ALA A 20 32.26 4.02 31.98
N MET A 21 30.95 3.94 31.98
CA MET A 21 30.12 4.44 33.07
C MET A 21 29.38 3.27 33.71
N LEU A 22 29.82 2.99 34.91
CA LEU A 22 29.14 2.19 35.91
C LEU A 22 27.97 3.00 36.45
N ALA A 23 26.75 2.49 36.35
CA ALA A 23 25.61 2.99 37.09
C ALA A 23 24.83 1.81 37.66
N THR A 24 24.98 1.69 38.94
CA THR A 24 24.29 0.79 39.85
C THR A 24 22.80 1.16 39.96
N LEU A 25 21.96 0.21 39.72
CA LEU A 25 20.74 -0.19 40.43
C LEU A 25 19.88 0.82 41.17
N LEU A 26 18.63 0.72 40.91
CA LEU A 26 17.64 0.29 41.94
C LEU A 26 16.42 -0.27 41.20
N GLY A 27 16.13 -1.53 41.50
CA GLY A 27 14.99 -2.23 40.97
C GLY A 27 13.69 -1.73 41.60
N THR A 28 12.71 -1.42 40.75
CA THR A 28 11.31 -1.45 41.12
C THR A 28 10.65 -2.42 40.17
N GLY A 29 10.26 -3.56 40.70
CA GLY A 29 9.56 -4.61 39.99
C GLY A 29 8.20 -4.09 39.46
N CYS A 30 8.10 -3.93 38.15
CA CYS A 30 6.81 -3.94 37.49
C CYS A 30 6.33 -5.37 37.44
N LYS A 31 5.32 -5.68 38.27
CA LYS A 31 4.55 -6.91 38.14
C LYS A 31 3.95 -6.92 36.72
N SER A 32 4.35 -7.88 35.93
CA SER A 32 3.67 -8.26 34.71
C SER A 32 2.28 -8.77 35.11
N GLU A 33 1.26 -7.95 34.93
CA GLU A 33 -0.10 -8.44 34.93
C GLU A 33 -0.24 -9.37 33.71
N ASN A 34 -0.36 -10.66 34.01
CA ASN A 34 -0.78 -11.67 33.08
C ASN A 34 -2.19 -11.30 32.58
N ALA A 35 -2.24 -10.65 31.42
CA ALA A 35 -3.48 -10.55 30.68
C ALA A 35 -3.87 -11.97 30.27
N SER A 36 -4.85 -12.53 30.97
CA SER A 36 -5.50 -13.78 30.60
C SER A 36 -5.90 -13.70 29.11
N PRO A 37 -5.65 -14.73 28.30
CA PRO A 37 -6.19 -14.76 26.95
C PRO A 37 -7.71 -14.68 27.08
N LEU A 38 -8.29 -13.60 26.52
CA LEU A 38 -9.74 -13.48 26.36
C LEU A 38 -10.22 -14.72 25.64
N ALA A 39 -10.94 -15.56 26.36
CA ALA A 39 -11.63 -16.72 25.81
C ALA A 39 -12.48 -16.22 24.64
N LEU A 40 -12.17 -16.69 23.43
CA LEU A 40 -13.02 -16.54 22.27
C LEU A 40 -14.36 -17.20 22.63
N SER A 41 -15.39 -16.39 22.86
CA SER A 41 -16.74 -16.87 22.96
C SER A 41 -17.10 -17.48 21.60
N ASP A 42 -17.15 -18.81 21.54
CA ASP A 42 -17.74 -19.58 20.45
C ASP A 42 -19.27 -19.43 20.53
N SER A 43 -19.78 -18.22 20.29
CA SER A 43 -21.21 -18.03 20.08
C SER A 43 -21.49 -18.25 18.59
N PRO A 44 -22.16 -19.35 18.19
CA PRO A 44 -22.51 -19.62 16.79
C PRO A 44 -23.57 -18.67 16.22
N ASP A 45 -24.16 -17.80 17.05
CA ASP A 45 -25.30 -16.95 16.69
C ASP A 45 -24.99 -15.44 16.68
N ALA A 46 -23.76 -15.04 16.40
CA ALA A 46 -23.54 -13.64 16.04
C ALA A 46 -24.33 -13.34 14.74
N PRO A 47 -25.31 -12.40 14.76
CA PRO A 47 -26.08 -12.10 13.56
C PRO A 47 -25.09 -11.73 12.47
N LEU A 48 -25.20 -12.39 11.29
CA LEU A 48 -24.49 -12.02 10.07
C LEU A 48 -24.65 -10.52 9.91
N LEU A 49 -23.61 -9.75 10.26
CA LEU A 49 -23.61 -8.30 10.13
C LEU A 49 -24.04 -8.00 8.71
N ALA A 50 -25.13 -7.25 8.57
CA ALA A 50 -25.71 -6.89 7.28
C ALA A 50 -24.61 -6.51 6.31
N ALA A 51 -24.64 -7.09 5.12
CA ALA A 51 -23.62 -6.88 4.07
C ALA A 51 -23.31 -5.39 3.98
N MET A 52 -22.03 -5.04 3.92
CA MET A 52 -21.58 -3.65 3.96
C MET A 52 -22.29 -2.83 2.89
N THR A 53 -23.14 -1.91 3.30
CA THR A 53 -24.06 -1.15 2.43
C THR A 53 -23.38 -0.04 1.62
N HIS A 54 -22.05 0.14 1.74
CA HIS A 54 -21.35 1.12 0.91
C HIS A 54 -21.34 0.68 -0.55
N THR A 55 -22.19 1.31 -1.35
CA THR A 55 -22.33 1.04 -2.79
C THR A 55 -21.24 1.71 -3.63
N GLY A 56 -20.58 2.75 -3.09
CA GLY A 56 -19.56 3.54 -3.77
C GLY A 56 -18.20 2.85 -3.91
N ILE A 57 -17.32 3.49 -4.67
CA ILE A 57 -15.93 3.07 -4.84
C ILE A 57 -15.21 3.12 -3.48
N PRO A 58 -14.54 2.04 -3.04
CA PRO A 58 -13.76 2.06 -1.82
C PRO A 58 -12.60 3.06 -1.93
N TYR A 59 -12.39 3.87 -0.89
CA TYR A 59 -11.43 4.96 -0.88
C TYR A 59 -10.65 5.03 0.42
N GLY A 60 -9.32 5.16 0.37
CA GLY A 60 -8.53 5.35 1.57
C GLY A 60 -7.02 5.09 1.39
N PRO A 61 -6.23 5.37 2.45
CA PRO A 61 -4.78 5.31 2.40
C PRO A 61 -4.21 3.91 2.63
N PHE A 62 -2.96 3.73 2.23
CA PHE A 62 -2.10 2.65 2.71
C PHE A 62 -1.76 2.90 4.18
N GLY A 63 -1.88 1.86 5.01
CA GLY A 63 -1.46 1.92 6.40
C GLY A 63 -2.45 2.59 7.36
N LEU A 64 -3.73 2.65 7.01
CA LEU A 64 -4.79 3.27 7.84
C LEU A 64 -4.87 2.72 9.28
N TRP A 65 -4.43 1.50 9.52
CA TRP A 65 -4.37 0.91 10.86
C TRP A 65 -3.53 1.72 11.86
N LYS A 66 -2.60 2.56 11.35
CA LYS A 66 -1.80 3.47 12.17
C LYS A 66 -2.60 4.69 12.66
N MET A 67 -3.78 4.92 12.11
CA MET A 67 -4.59 6.11 12.38
C MET A 67 -5.37 6.07 13.70
N SER A 68 -5.31 5.02 14.50
CA SER A 68 -6.01 4.94 15.78
C SER A 68 -5.66 6.07 16.76
N ALA A 69 -4.56 6.78 16.54
CA ALA A 69 -4.12 7.94 17.33
C ALA A 69 -4.64 9.28 16.79
N LEU A 70 -5.17 9.35 15.57
CA LEU A 70 -5.69 10.61 15.03
C LEU A 70 -7.15 10.79 15.45
N LYS A 71 -7.41 11.89 16.18
CA LYS A 71 -8.76 12.37 16.46
C LYS A 71 -9.30 13.10 15.21
N TRP A 72 -9.63 12.33 14.19
CA TRP A 72 -10.41 12.87 13.09
C TRP A 72 -11.87 12.96 13.52
N GLY A 73 -12.60 13.93 13.00
CA GLY A 73 -14.05 13.83 12.90
C GLY A 73 -14.45 12.59 12.08
N PRO A 74 -15.66 12.48 11.54
CA PRO A 74 -16.04 11.31 10.73
C PRO A 74 -15.01 11.10 9.64
N GLU A 75 -14.30 9.94 9.71
CA GLU A 75 -13.27 9.58 8.76
C GLU A 75 -13.90 9.43 7.37
N PRO A 76 -13.37 10.09 6.34
CA PRO A 76 -13.91 9.97 4.98
C PRO A 76 -13.57 8.63 4.33
N PHE A 77 -12.71 7.82 4.96
CA PHE A 77 -12.14 6.62 4.36
C PHE A 77 -13.03 5.40 4.55
N THR A 78 -13.38 4.78 3.44
CA THR A 78 -14.19 3.55 3.38
C THR A 78 -13.34 2.31 3.06
N ALA A 79 -12.06 2.49 2.80
CA ALA A 79 -11.11 1.40 2.56
C ALA A 79 -9.72 1.73 3.08
N SER A 80 -8.89 0.70 3.17
CA SER A 80 -7.45 0.83 3.40
C SER A 80 -6.69 -0.32 2.75
N HIS A 81 -5.42 -0.07 2.45
CA HIS A 81 -4.45 -1.11 2.13
C HIS A 81 -3.55 -1.34 3.34
N ASN A 82 -3.45 -2.57 3.81
CA ASN A 82 -2.63 -2.90 4.97
C ASN A 82 -1.77 -4.14 4.73
N PHE A 83 -0.50 -4.06 5.14
CA PHE A 83 0.34 -5.24 5.32
C PHE A 83 -0.11 -5.97 6.59
N ILE A 84 -0.52 -7.22 6.46
CA ILE A 84 -1.11 -7.99 7.56
C ILE A 84 -0.51 -9.39 7.54
N ASN A 85 0.18 -9.77 8.62
CA ASN A 85 0.65 -11.14 8.80
C ASN A 85 -0.50 -12.10 9.15
N ALA A 86 -0.23 -13.41 9.06
CA ALA A 86 -1.24 -14.43 9.28
C ALA A 86 -1.89 -14.36 10.68
N ASP A 87 -1.13 -14.02 11.71
CA ASP A 87 -1.63 -13.99 13.09
C ASP A 87 -2.51 -12.77 13.36
N GLY A 88 -2.25 -11.64 12.67
CA GLY A 88 -3.06 -10.42 12.78
C GLY A 88 -4.30 -10.38 11.87
N LEU A 89 -4.42 -11.30 10.89
CA LEU A 89 -5.40 -11.17 9.81
C LEU A 89 -6.86 -11.16 10.31
N VAL A 90 -7.23 -12.08 11.20
CA VAL A 90 -8.61 -12.15 11.75
C VAL A 90 -8.94 -10.88 12.56
N HIS A 91 -7.97 -10.41 13.35
CA HIS A 91 -8.15 -9.17 14.13
C HIS A 91 -8.40 -7.97 13.20
N GLN A 92 -7.64 -7.83 12.14
CA GLN A 92 -7.80 -6.74 11.18
C GLN A 92 -9.12 -6.83 10.40
N ILE A 93 -9.56 -8.03 10.04
CA ILE A 93 -10.89 -8.25 9.42
C ILE A 93 -11.99 -7.75 10.35
N ASN A 94 -11.96 -8.15 11.62
CA ASN A 94 -12.97 -7.75 12.60
C ASN A 94 -12.93 -6.24 12.89
N ALA A 95 -11.74 -5.66 13.02
CA ALA A 95 -11.58 -4.21 13.17
C ALA A 95 -12.15 -3.43 11.98
N ALA A 96 -11.92 -3.90 10.76
CA ALA A 96 -12.49 -3.29 9.56
C ALA A 96 -14.02 -3.40 9.51
N ARG A 97 -14.58 -4.57 9.84
CA ARG A 97 -16.04 -4.75 9.96
C ARG A 97 -16.67 -3.78 10.96
N ASN A 98 -16.10 -3.67 12.15
CA ASN A 98 -16.59 -2.77 13.21
C ASN A 98 -16.57 -1.30 12.76
N LYS A 99 -15.62 -0.91 11.95
CA LYS A 99 -15.50 0.43 11.37
C LYS A 99 -16.24 0.58 10.03
N ARG A 100 -16.89 -0.45 9.53
CA ARG A 100 -17.51 -0.49 8.19
C ARG A 100 -16.52 -0.14 7.06
N GLN A 101 -15.27 -0.49 7.23
CA GLN A 101 -14.19 -0.29 6.26
C GLN A 101 -13.92 -1.56 5.47
N ARG A 102 -13.35 -1.39 4.29
CA ARG A 102 -12.93 -2.46 3.39
C ARG A 102 -11.41 -2.58 3.41
N LEU A 103 -10.90 -3.78 3.19
CA LEU A 103 -9.49 -4.06 3.19
C LEU A 103 -9.00 -4.51 1.81
N VAL A 104 -7.96 -3.85 1.33
CA VAL A 104 -6.99 -4.47 0.43
C VAL A 104 -5.87 -4.99 1.33
N VAL A 105 -5.78 -6.29 1.49
CA VAL A 105 -4.70 -6.88 2.29
C VAL A 105 -3.44 -7.03 1.45
N ALA A 106 -2.27 -6.98 2.06
CA ALA A 106 -1.02 -7.42 1.46
C ALA A 106 -0.41 -8.49 2.37
N MET A 107 -0.55 -9.74 1.96
CA MET A 107 0.03 -10.89 2.67
C MET A 107 1.53 -10.96 2.47
N THR A 108 2.07 -10.31 1.45
CA THR A 108 3.50 -10.11 1.21
C THR A 108 3.93 -8.83 1.92
N GLY A 109 4.08 -8.89 3.23
CA GLY A 109 4.54 -7.77 4.05
C GLY A 109 5.96 -7.98 4.55
N GLY A 110 6.57 -6.88 5.03
CA GLY A 110 7.91 -6.89 5.60
C GLY A 110 9.01 -6.52 4.59
N ALA A 111 10.25 -6.74 5.00
CA ALA A 111 11.41 -6.37 4.18
C ALA A 111 11.63 -7.36 3.03
N ALA A 112 12.18 -6.87 1.92
CA ALA A 112 12.40 -7.67 0.71
C ALA A 112 13.31 -8.88 0.94
N GLU A 113 14.21 -8.80 1.92
CA GLU A 113 15.14 -9.86 2.31
C GLU A 113 14.44 -11.17 2.71
N GLN A 114 13.18 -11.07 3.18
CA GLN A 114 12.38 -12.26 3.50
C GLN A 114 12.03 -13.09 2.27
N TYR A 115 12.10 -12.49 1.08
CA TYR A 115 11.67 -13.06 -0.19
C TYR A 115 12.82 -13.20 -1.19
N THR A 116 14.07 -12.94 -0.75
CA THR A 116 15.23 -13.00 -1.63
C THR A 116 16.25 -14.01 -1.11
N THR A 117 16.99 -14.62 -2.04
CA THR A 117 18.22 -15.42 -1.79
C THR A 117 19.32 -14.76 -2.61
N ASP A 118 20.44 -14.44 -1.98
CA ASP A 118 21.57 -13.73 -2.61
C ASP A 118 21.14 -12.44 -3.36
N GLY A 119 20.20 -11.71 -2.75
CA GLY A 119 19.65 -10.48 -3.32
C GLY A 119 18.69 -10.67 -4.49
N GLN A 120 18.38 -11.89 -4.90
CA GLN A 120 17.44 -12.20 -5.97
C GLN A 120 16.14 -12.76 -5.41
N PHE A 121 15.01 -12.42 -6.03
CA PHE A 121 13.70 -12.94 -5.62
C PHE A 121 13.66 -14.46 -5.63
N ASP A 122 13.14 -15.02 -4.54
CA ASP A 122 13.01 -16.47 -4.33
C ASP A 122 11.52 -16.85 -4.16
N MET A 123 10.97 -17.46 -5.17
CA MET A 123 9.58 -17.92 -5.21
C MET A 123 9.30 -18.93 -4.07
N THR A 124 10.28 -19.75 -3.69
CA THR A 124 10.11 -20.73 -2.62
C THR A 124 9.97 -20.04 -1.27
N LYS A 125 10.79 -19.04 -0.98
CA LYS A 125 10.67 -18.22 0.22
C LYS A 125 9.32 -17.50 0.27
N TRP A 126 8.89 -16.91 -0.86
CA TRP A 126 7.59 -16.25 -0.95
C TRP A 126 6.45 -17.23 -0.66
N LYS A 127 6.46 -18.44 -1.28
CA LYS A 127 5.47 -19.49 -1.00
C LYS A 127 5.48 -19.94 0.45
N ASN A 128 6.64 -20.03 1.08
CA ASN A 128 6.75 -20.40 2.50
C ASN A 128 6.07 -19.38 3.41
N VAL A 129 6.20 -18.09 3.13
CA VAL A 129 5.45 -17.04 3.84
C VAL A 129 3.94 -17.20 3.58
N MET A 130 3.52 -17.41 2.33
CA MET A 130 2.11 -17.63 2.01
C MET A 130 1.52 -18.86 2.70
N ASN A 131 2.32 -19.91 2.94
CA ASN A 131 1.87 -21.11 3.66
C ASN A 131 1.40 -20.81 5.10
N THR A 132 1.91 -19.76 5.74
CA THR A 132 1.47 -19.36 7.08
C THR A 132 -0.03 -19.01 7.12
N TYR A 133 -0.63 -18.62 5.99
CA TYR A 133 -2.03 -18.27 5.86
C TYR A 133 -2.94 -19.48 5.54
N ARG A 134 -2.39 -20.68 5.33
CA ARG A 134 -3.20 -21.88 4.93
C ARG A 134 -3.99 -22.51 6.07
N LYS A 135 -3.94 -21.94 7.28
CA LYS A 135 -4.69 -22.41 8.47
C LYS A 135 -6.20 -22.41 8.18
N SER A 136 -6.90 -23.47 8.59
CA SER A 136 -8.35 -23.64 8.31
C SER A 136 -9.20 -22.45 8.81
N ALA A 137 -8.90 -21.95 10.00
CA ALA A 137 -9.57 -20.76 10.57
C ALA A 137 -9.41 -19.52 9.67
N LEU A 138 -8.20 -19.28 9.13
CA LEU A 138 -7.95 -18.15 8.22
C LEU A 138 -8.70 -18.31 6.90
N LYS A 139 -8.78 -19.53 6.36
CA LYS A 139 -9.55 -19.80 5.13
C LYS A 139 -11.03 -19.45 5.31
N LYS A 140 -11.63 -19.85 6.44
CA LYS A 140 -13.02 -19.49 6.77
C LYS A 140 -13.20 -17.98 6.93
N ALA A 141 -12.32 -17.33 7.70
CA ALA A 141 -12.39 -15.89 7.96
C ALA A 141 -12.26 -15.07 6.67
N VAL A 142 -11.29 -15.41 5.80
CA VAL A 142 -11.09 -14.73 4.51
C VAL A 142 -12.29 -14.97 3.58
N ALA A 143 -12.78 -16.20 3.46
CA ALA A 143 -13.94 -16.49 2.62
C ALA A 143 -15.18 -15.70 3.06
N ALA A 144 -15.46 -15.64 4.37
CA ALA A 144 -16.54 -14.83 4.93
C ALA A 144 -16.33 -13.34 4.66
N ALA A 145 -15.09 -12.83 4.85
CA ALA A 145 -14.76 -11.43 4.64
C ALA A 145 -14.79 -11.00 3.16
N VAL A 146 -14.51 -11.91 2.23
CA VAL A 146 -14.70 -11.67 0.79
C VAL A 146 -16.20 -11.67 0.45
N SER A 147 -16.97 -12.60 1.03
CA SER A 147 -18.41 -12.72 0.79
C SER A 147 -19.18 -11.49 1.26
N ASP A 148 -18.86 -10.96 2.46
CA ASP A 148 -19.51 -9.76 3.00
C ASP A 148 -18.92 -8.45 2.49
N GLY A 149 -17.85 -8.53 1.69
CA GLY A 149 -17.19 -7.39 1.07
C GLY A 149 -16.23 -6.63 1.98
N THR A 150 -15.89 -7.15 3.16
CA THR A 150 -14.85 -6.57 4.03
C THR A 150 -13.48 -6.66 3.38
N ILE A 151 -13.09 -7.81 2.82
CA ILE A 151 -11.90 -7.94 1.99
C ILE A 151 -12.29 -7.77 0.53
N ILE A 152 -11.65 -6.83 -0.15
CA ILE A 152 -11.88 -6.53 -1.57
C ILE A 152 -10.75 -7.03 -2.46
N GLY A 153 -9.59 -7.36 -1.90
CA GLY A 153 -8.47 -7.94 -2.62
C GLY A 153 -7.25 -8.17 -1.75
N ASN A 154 -6.28 -8.90 -2.31
CA ASN A 154 -4.94 -9.11 -1.76
C ASN A 154 -3.89 -8.70 -2.78
N LEU A 155 -2.94 -7.85 -2.40
CA LEU A 155 -1.76 -7.54 -3.21
C LEU A 155 -0.69 -8.64 -3.01
N LEU A 156 -0.28 -9.23 -4.13
CA LEU A 156 0.67 -10.35 -4.18
C LEU A 156 2.12 -9.89 -3.98
N ILE A 157 2.43 -8.75 -4.58
CA ILE A 157 3.78 -8.17 -4.61
C ILE A 157 3.67 -6.67 -4.89
N ASP A 158 4.67 -5.93 -4.44
CA ASP A 158 4.77 -4.50 -4.59
C ASP A 158 5.90 -4.16 -5.56
N GLU A 159 5.60 -3.33 -6.57
CA GLU A 159 6.53 -2.84 -7.60
C GLU A 159 7.41 -3.94 -8.24
N PRO A 160 6.79 -4.95 -8.86
CA PRO A 160 7.51 -6.07 -9.46
C PRO A 160 8.42 -5.66 -10.64
N GLU A 161 8.14 -4.51 -11.23
CA GLU A 161 8.91 -3.91 -12.34
C GLU A 161 10.20 -3.23 -11.90
N THR A 162 10.42 -3.10 -10.61
CA THR A 162 11.64 -2.46 -10.06
C THR A 162 12.68 -3.50 -9.66
N VAL A 163 13.94 -3.05 -9.56
CA VAL A 163 15.05 -3.91 -9.15
C VAL A 163 15.14 -4.17 -7.63
N LYS A 164 14.15 -3.71 -6.85
CA LYS A 164 14.16 -3.95 -5.40
C LYS A 164 14.08 -5.43 -5.03
N TRP A 165 13.67 -6.28 -5.97
CA TRP A 165 13.64 -7.73 -5.82
C TRP A 165 14.89 -8.41 -6.37
N GLY A 166 15.95 -7.63 -6.70
CA GLY A 166 17.16 -8.11 -7.37
C GLY A 166 16.97 -8.34 -8.87
N THR A 167 15.74 -8.58 -9.30
CA THR A 167 15.34 -8.73 -10.69
C THR A 167 13.94 -8.17 -10.92
N VAL A 168 13.62 -7.85 -12.18
CA VAL A 168 12.25 -7.55 -12.58
C VAL A 168 11.45 -8.85 -12.62
N LEU A 169 10.31 -8.89 -11.91
CA LEU A 169 9.45 -10.06 -11.88
C LEU A 169 8.54 -10.06 -13.09
N THR A 170 8.52 -11.16 -13.85
CA THR A 170 7.68 -11.29 -15.05
C THR A 170 6.20 -11.50 -14.70
N LYS A 171 5.30 -11.18 -15.63
CA LYS A 171 3.86 -11.45 -15.46
C LYS A 171 3.53 -12.93 -15.22
N PRO A 172 4.17 -13.90 -15.89
CA PRO A 172 4.03 -15.32 -15.56
C PRO A 172 4.42 -15.66 -14.11
N MET A 173 5.48 -15.07 -13.57
CA MET A 173 5.84 -15.28 -12.16
C MET A 173 4.76 -14.75 -11.21
N ILE A 174 4.17 -13.59 -11.52
CA ILE A 174 3.09 -13.01 -10.74
C ILE A 174 1.81 -13.85 -10.87
N ASP A 175 1.52 -14.37 -12.04
CA ASP A 175 0.41 -15.32 -12.25
C ASP A 175 0.61 -16.64 -11.49
N GLU A 176 1.85 -17.11 -11.34
CA GLU A 176 2.17 -18.24 -10.46
C GLU A 176 1.86 -17.92 -9.00
N MET A 177 2.22 -16.73 -8.52
CA MET A 177 1.84 -16.26 -7.18
C MET A 177 0.32 -16.20 -7.03
N ALA A 178 -0.38 -15.66 -8.02
CA ALA A 178 -1.84 -15.57 -8.03
C ALA A 178 -2.50 -16.94 -7.96
N ALA A 179 -2.06 -17.89 -8.78
CA ALA A 179 -2.53 -19.26 -8.77
C ALA A 179 -2.29 -19.93 -7.42
N TYR A 180 -1.12 -19.69 -6.82
CA TYR A 180 -0.76 -20.25 -5.52
C TYR A 180 -1.69 -19.75 -4.41
N VAL A 181 -1.94 -18.45 -4.29
CA VAL A 181 -2.87 -17.89 -3.30
C VAL A 181 -4.29 -18.38 -3.56
N LYS A 182 -4.75 -18.39 -4.81
CA LYS A 182 -6.09 -18.88 -5.17
C LYS A 182 -6.29 -20.38 -4.89
N SER A 183 -5.22 -21.17 -4.80
CA SER A 183 -5.34 -22.61 -4.45
C SER A 183 -5.88 -22.84 -3.04
N PHE A 184 -5.76 -21.87 -2.14
CA PHE A 184 -6.27 -21.95 -0.77
C PHE A 184 -7.25 -20.84 -0.39
N PHE A 185 -7.33 -19.76 -1.18
CA PHE A 185 -8.33 -18.71 -1.10
C PHE A 185 -9.01 -18.48 -2.46
N PRO A 186 -9.83 -19.42 -2.94
CA PRO A 186 -10.33 -19.41 -4.33
C PRO A 186 -11.23 -18.22 -4.68
N THR A 187 -11.88 -17.60 -3.69
CA THR A 187 -12.77 -16.45 -3.88
C THR A 187 -12.08 -15.11 -3.71
N LEU A 188 -10.85 -15.08 -3.19
CA LEU A 188 -10.10 -13.86 -2.90
C LEU A 188 -9.60 -13.24 -4.21
N PRO A 189 -10.01 -12.00 -4.55
CA PRO A 189 -9.37 -11.28 -5.64
C PRO A 189 -7.90 -11.01 -5.33
N VAL A 190 -7.03 -11.22 -6.29
CA VAL A 190 -5.59 -11.00 -6.14
C VAL A 190 -5.10 -9.96 -7.13
N GLY A 191 -4.24 -9.09 -6.66
CA GLY A 191 -3.70 -7.98 -7.43
C GLY A 191 -2.20 -7.81 -7.30
N VAL A 192 -1.69 -6.88 -8.06
CA VAL A 192 -0.30 -6.43 -8.05
C VAL A 192 -0.27 -4.92 -7.85
N ASN A 193 0.74 -4.39 -7.17
CA ASN A 193 0.93 -2.96 -7.03
C ASN A 193 2.08 -2.50 -7.92
N HIS A 194 1.79 -1.63 -8.88
CA HIS A 194 2.77 -0.98 -9.72
C HIS A 194 3.12 0.39 -9.13
N GLY A 195 4.42 0.65 -8.94
CA GLY A 195 4.92 1.95 -8.53
C GLY A 195 4.66 3.04 -9.58
N PRO A 196 4.98 4.30 -9.28
CA PRO A 196 4.69 5.41 -10.19
C PRO A 196 5.15 5.22 -11.63
N PRO A 197 6.34 4.66 -11.95
CA PRO A 197 6.75 4.38 -13.33
C PRO A 197 6.13 3.09 -13.91
N GLY A 198 5.44 2.28 -13.09
CA GLY A 198 5.00 0.93 -13.45
C GLY A 198 4.00 0.87 -14.60
N TYR A 199 3.26 1.94 -14.89
CA TYR A 199 2.38 2.00 -16.05
C TYR A 199 3.15 1.92 -17.39
N LYS A 200 4.47 2.18 -17.38
CA LYS A 200 5.35 2.03 -18.51
C LYS A 200 5.88 0.59 -18.70
N TRP A 201 5.58 -0.29 -17.76
CA TRP A 201 6.01 -1.68 -17.81
C TRP A 201 5.22 -2.44 -18.88
N ARG A 202 5.59 -2.21 -20.09
CA ARG A 202 4.98 -2.82 -21.27
C ARG A 202 5.65 -4.17 -21.52
N SER A 203 4.89 -5.23 -21.31
CA SER A 203 5.20 -6.56 -21.76
C SER A 203 4.09 -6.97 -22.72
N SER A 204 4.42 -7.73 -23.76
CA SER A 204 3.42 -8.36 -24.64
C SER A 204 2.60 -9.43 -23.92
N GLU A 205 3.07 -9.89 -22.77
CA GLU A 205 2.39 -10.86 -21.92
C GLU A 205 1.20 -10.22 -21.20
N ARG A 206 0.14 -11.01 -21.03
CA ARG A 206 -1.04 -10.64 -20.23
C ARG A 206 -1.03 -11.40 -18.92
N TYR A 207 -1.64 -10.81 -17.91
CA TYR A 207 -1.99 -11.59 -16.72
C TYR A 207 -3.11 -12.60 -17.04
N THR A 208 -2.97 -13.82 -16.51
CA THR A 208 -3.97 -14.88 -16.69
C THR A 208 -4.69 -15.23 -15.39
N LYS A 209 -4.14 -14.89 -14.23
CA LYS A 209 -4.64 -15.21 -12.89
C LYS A 209 -4.84 -14.00 -11.99
N VAL A 210 -4.14 -12.89 -12.25
CA VAL A 210 -4.30 -11.63 -11.50
C VAL A 210 -5.64 -11.00 -11.83
N ASP A 211 -6.36 -10.50 -10.85
CA ASP A 211 -7.69 -9.89 -11.00
C ASP A 211 -7.65 -8.38 -11.19
N TYR A 212 -6.74 -7.69 -10.51
CA TYR A 212 -6.62 -6.24 -10.59
C TYR A 212 -5.15 -5.80 -10.45
N ALA A 213 -4.87 -4.59 -10.92
CA ALA A 213 -3.57 -3.97 -10.71
C ALA A 213 -3.76 -2.55 -10.14
N VAL A 214 -2.98 -2.20 -9.13
CA VAL A 214 -2.89 -0.86 -8.60
C VAL A 214 -1.84 -0.10 -9.41
N TYR A 215 -2.19 1.08 -9.88
CA TYR A 215 -1.30 1.99 -10.57
C TYR A 215 -1.21 3.29 -9.77
N GLN A 216 0.00 3.69 -9.41
CA GLN A 216 0.24 4.88 -8.61
C GLN A 216 0.58 6.07 -9.51
N TYR A 217 -0.16 7.17 -9.34
CA TYR A 217 0.16 8.44 -9.97
C TYR A 217 1.14 9.23 -9.11
N ALA A 218 2.21 9.69 -9.75
CA ALA A 218 3.10 10.72 -9.23
C ALA A 218 3.43 11.67 -10.39
N HIS A 219 3.35 12.97 -10.15
CA HIS A 219 3.48 13.96 -11.23
C HIS A 219 4.84 13.89 -11.95
N TRP A 220 5.91 13.67 -11.20
CA TRP A 220 7.27 13.62 -11.73
C TRP A 220 7.53 12.51 -12.76
N VAL A 221 6.67 11.47 -12.83
CA VAL A 221 6.79 10.40 -13.85
C VAL A 221 5.96 10.67 -15.09
N THR A 222 5.15 11.72 -15.11
CA THR A 222 4.15 11.92 -16.16
C THR A 222 4.53 13.05 -17.09
N GLN A 223 4.67 12.72 -18.36
CA GLN A 223 4.63 13.72 -19.44
C GLN A 223 3.19 13.80 -19.94
N GLY A 224 2.55 14.98 -19.84
CA GLY A 224 1.18 15.19 -20.31
C GLY A 224 0.09 15.20 -19.23
N GLY A 225 0.47 15.14 -17.95
CA GLY A 225 -0.46 15.33 -16.83
C GLY A 225 -1.37 14.14 -16.53
N ILE A 226 -2.30 14.36 -15.59
CA ILE A 226 -3.13 13.31 -14.99
C ILE A 226 -4.05 12.60 -16.00
N LEU A 227 -4.65 13.35 -16.94
CA LEU A 227 -5.61 12.76 -17.89
C LEU A 227 -4.91 11.83 -18.87
N ALA A 228 -3.78 12.25 -19.45
CA ALA A 228 -2.99 11.42 -20.34
C ALA A 228 -2.45 10.17 -19.62
N TRP A 229 -2.00 10.33 -18.37
CA TRP A 229 -1.56 9.20 -17.55
C TRP A 229 -2.72 8.22 -17.29
N ARG A 230 -3.87 8.72 -16.87
CA ARG A 230 -5.08 7.91 -16.64
C ARG A 230 -5.41 7.08 -17.86
N ASP A 231 -5.51 7.73 -19.02
CA ASP A 231 -5.92 7.06 -20.25
C ASP A 231 -4.90 5.99 -20.67
N ALA A 232 -3.60 6.25 -20.49
CA ALA A 232 -2.56 5.28 -20.73
C ALA A 232 -2.64 4.08 -19.77
N VAL A 233 -2.93 4.32 -18.49
CA VAL A 233 -3.09 3.26 -17.48
C VAL A 233 -4.33 2.42 -17.74
N LEU A 234 -5.45 3.04 -18.11
CA LEU A 234 -6.68 2.31 -18.45
C LEU A 234 -6.50 1.43 -19.69
N ALA A 235 -5.80 1.94 -20.71
CA ALA A 235 -5.43 1.15 -21.88
C ALA A 235 -4.52 -0.03 -21.49
N GLN A 236 -3.51 0.21 -20.63
CA GLN A 236 -2.62 -0.86 -20.15
C GLN A 236 -3.37 -1.92 -19.35
N ALA A 237 -4.25 -1.54 -18.43
CA ALA A 237 -5.08 -2.47 -17.68
C ALA A 237 -5.96 -3.35 -18.59
N GLY A 238 -6.49 -2.76 -19.67
CA GLY A 238 -7.21 -3.49 -20.71
C GLY A 238 -6.34 -4.52 -21.44
N LEU A 239 -5.13 -4.13 -21.83
CA LEU A 239 -4.14 -5.04 -22.43
C LEU A 239 -3.75 -6.16 -21.48
N ASP A 240 -3.57 -5.85 -20.22
CA ASP A 240 -3.22 -6.80 -19.15
C ASP A 240 -4.39 -7.70 -18.75
N GLY A 241 -5.61 -7.34 -19.12
CA GLY A 241 -6.82 -8.08 -18.78
C GLY A 241 -7.17 -8.06 -17.29
N VAL A 242 -6.87 -6.95 -16.61
CA VAL A 242 -7.11 -6.74 -15.18
C VAL A 242 -8.03 -5.55 -14.92
N ARG A 243 -8.63 -5.48 -13.74
CA ARG A 243 -9.34 -4.27 -13.31
C ARG A 243 -8.34 -3.22 -12.80
N PRO A 244 -8.46 -1.95 -13.21
CA PRO A 244 -7.64 -0.90 -12.64
C PRO A 244 -8.09 -0.58 -11.22
N ALA A 245 -7.13 -0.57 -10.30
CA ALA A 245 -7.16 0.11 -9.03
C ALA A 245 -6.20 1.30 -9.14
N LEU A 246 -6.61 2.48 -8.71
CA LEU A 246 -5.82 3.68 -8.92
C LEU A 246 -5.37 4.24 -7.59
N SER A 247 -4.20 4.86 -7.57
CA SER A 247 -3.63 5.42 -6.35
C SER A 247 -2.94 6.75 -6.62
N LEU A 248 -3.04 7.68 -5.67
CA LEU A 248 -2.23 8.89 -5.62
C LEU A 248 -1.01 8.64 -4.72
N ASN A 249 0.17 9.02 -5.18
CA ASN A 249 1.36 9.07 -4.33
C ASN A 249 1.41 10.42 -3.60
N ILE A 250 0.62 10.55 -2.54
CA ILE A 250 0.37 11.84 -1.86
C ILE A 250 1.60 12.42 -1.16
N LEU A 251 2.59 11.59 -0.82
CA LEU A 251 3.78 12.03 -0.07
C LEU A 251 5.02 12.26 -0.96
N ASP A 252 4.98 11.84 -2.23
CA ASP A 252 6.13 11.94 -3.13
C ASP A 252 5.72 12.23 -4.57
N GLY A 253 4.46 12.53 -4.80
CA GLY A 253 3.89 12.67 -6.13
C GLY A 253 3.34 14.05 -6.45
N GLY A 254 3.56 15.04 -5.58
CA GLY A 254 3.13 16.41 -5.82
C GLY A 254 3.97 17.10 -6.89
N ALA A 255 3.36 18.07 -7.55
CA ALA A 255 4.03 19.01 -8.43
C ALA A 255 4.13 20.38 -7.79
N GLN A 256 5.28 21.02 -7.91
CA GLN A 256 5.36 22.47 -7.97
C GLN A 256 5.88 22.84 -9.34
N ASP A 257 5.11 23.65 -10.03
CA ASP A 257 5.61 24.34 -11.22
C ASP A 257 6.53 25.48 -10.76
N ARG A 258 7.82 25.25 -10.89
CA ARG A 258 8.74 26.34 -11.19
C ARG A 258 8.95 26.35 -12.69
N ASP A 259 8.97 27.52 -13.26
CA ASP A 259 9.31 27.75 -14.67
C ASP A 259 10.67 27.15 -15.07
N ASP A 260 11.51 26.83 -14.08
CA ASP A 260 12.85 26.23 -14.24
C ASP A 260 12.88 24.70 -14.19
N GLY A 261 11.73 24.05 -14.01
CA GLY A 261 11.61 22.59 -13.91
C GLY A 261 12.12 21.98 -12.60
N THR A 262 12.43 22.81 -11.57
CA THR A 262 12.81 22.32 -10.25
C THR A 262 11.58 22.15 -9.35
N TYR A 263 11.63 21.15 -8.44
CA TYR A 263 10.58 20.95 -7.44
C TYR A 263 10.92 21.72 -6.17
N ASP A 264 10.17 22.78 -5.88
CA ASP A 264 10.29 23.50 -4.60
C ASP A 264 9.20 23.06 -3.64
N CYS A 265 9.58 22.26 -2.65
CA CYS A 265 8.69 21.75 -1.62
C CYS A 265 8.59 22.69 -0.40
N THR A 266 8.91 23.98 -0.54
CA THR A 266 8.94 24.96 0.56
C THR A 266 7.63 25.68 0.83
N GLY A 267 6.62 25.48 -0.02
CA GLY A 267 5.29 26.07 0.15
C GLY A 267 4.54 25.55 1.39
N PRO A 268 3.59 26.29 1.94
CA PRO A 268 2.77 25.84 3.06
C PRO A 268 2.07 24.52 2.73
N GLY A 269 2.26 23.51 3.59
CA GLY A 269 1.67 22.18 3.40
C GLY A 269 2.37 21.29 2.37
N GLN A 270 3.53 21.70 1.86
CA GLN A 270 4.30 20.97 0.85
C GLN A 270 5.60 20.37 1.39
N GLY A 271 5.66 20.05 2.67
CA GLY A 271 6.83 19.37 3.23
C GLY A 271 7.19 18.13 2.41
N GLY A 272 8.49 17.86 2.28
CA GLY A 272 8.99 16.58 1.83
C GLY A 272 9.39 15.74 3.04
N LEU A 273 9.44 14.42 2.91
CA LEU A 273 9.95 13.52 3.96
C LEU A 273 11.50 13.47 3.94
N GLY A 274 12.15 14.57 3.56
CA GLY A 274 13.61 14.69 3.48
C GLY A 274 14.21 13.81 2.38
N THR A 275 15.40 13.26 2.64
CA THR A 275 16.14 12.45 1.64
C THR A 275 15.44 11.16 1.19
N ARG A 276 14.46 10.69 1.94
CA ARG A 276 13.72 9.47 1.62
C ARG A 276 12.69 9.67 0.51
N TYR A 277 12.11 10.87 0.44
CA TYR A 277 11.10 11.24 -0.55
C TYR A 277 11.46 12.63 -1.08
N PRO A 278 12.27 12.70 -2.15
CA PRO A 278 12.84 13.95 -2.62
C PRO A 278 11.82 14.86 -3.31
N ASN A 279 10.65 14.32 -3.67
CA ASN A 279 9.62 15.08 -4.34
C ASN A 279 8.60 15.66 -3.34
N CYS A 280 7.76 16.57 -3.82
CA CYS A 280 6.82 17.27 -2.96
C CYS A 280 5.62 16.41 -2.54
N TRP A 281 5.04 16.73 -1.39
CA TRP A 281 3.70 16.30 -1.06
C TRP A 281 2.69 16.90 -2.04
N MET A 282 1.63 16.17 -2.33
CA MET A 282 0.52 16.73 -3.09
C MET A 282 -0.16 17.84 -2.28
N THR A 283 -0.46 18.96 -2.94
CA THR A 283 -1.30 20.02 -2.33
C THR A 283 -2.75 19.54 -2.22
N PRO A 284 -3.58 20.17 -1.37
CA PRO A 284 -5.02 19.87 -1.30
C PRO A 284 -5.72 19.93 -2.66
N ASP A 285 -5.37 20.92 -3.49
CA ASP A 285 -5.95 21.09 -4.82
C ASP A 285 -5.50 19.98 -5.79
N GLN A 286 -4.25 19.53 -5.70
CA GLN A 286 -3.77 18.38 -6.46
C GLN A 286 -4.49 17.09 -6.04
N VAL A 287 -4.70 16.88 -4.73
CA VAL A 287 -5.48 15.72 -4.23
C VAL A 287 -6.90 15.75 -4.79
N ARG A 288 -7.58 16.91 -4.77
CA ARG A 288 -8.92 17.07 -5.34
C ARG A 288 -8.92 16.79 -6.83
N THR A 289 -8.17 17.57 -7.58
CA THR A 289 -8.17 17.52 -9.05
C THR A 289 -7.79 16.15 -9.58
N TRP A 290 -6.72 15.58 -9.00
CA TRP A 290 -6.25 14.27 -9.47
C TRP A 290 -7.10 13.12 -8.92
N GLY A 291 -7.61 13.25 -7.69
CA GLY A 291 -8.58 12.32 -7.13
C GLY A 291 -9.86 12.26 -7.94
N GLU A 292 -10.40 13.40 -8.35
CA GLU A 292 -11.58 13.50 -9.22
C GLU A 292 -11.34 12.88 -10.59
N ALA A 293 -10.16 13.10 -11.18
CA ALA A 293 -9.80 12.55 -12.47
C ALA A 293 -9.68 11.02 -12.47
N LEU A 294 -9.29 10.42 -11.35
CA LEU A 294 -9.00 8.98 -11.25
C LEU A 294 -10.16 8.16 -10.67
N THR A 295 -10.82 8.67 -9.64
CA THR A 295 -11.82 7.92 -8.85
C THR A 295 -12.87 7.21 -9.69
N PRO A 296 -13.50 7.82 -10.73
CA PRO A 296 -14.57 7.18 -11.49
C PRO A 296 -14.18 5.90 -12.23
N TYR A 297 -12.88 5.66 -12.40
CA TYR A 297 -12.34 4.56 -13.21
C TYR A 297 -11.75 3.42 -12.35
N ALA A 298 -11.69 3.60 -11.03
CA ALA A 298 -11.05 2.67 -10.14
C ALA A 298 -12.01 1.64 -9.54
N CYS A 299 -11.59 0.40 -9.38
CA CYS A 299 -12.31 -0.57 -8.53
C CYS A 299 -12.05 -0.32 -7.03
N VAL A 300 -10.95 0.32 -6.70
CA VAL A 300 -10.61 0.94 -5.41
C VAL A 300 -9.69 2.12 -5.67
N MET A 301 -9.92 3.22 -4.98
CA MET A 301 -9.06 4.40 -5.02
C MET A 301 -8.21 4.45 -3.76
N LEU A 302 -6.90 4.40 -3.92
CA LEU A 302 -5.94 4.33 -2.84
C LEU A 302 -5.06 5.59 -2.79
N MET A 303 -4.34 5.77 -1.67
CA MET A 303 -3.37 6.85 -1.50
C MET A 303 -2.13 6.31 -0.78
N TRP A 304 -0.95 6.51 -1.35
CA TRP A 304 0.30 6.17 -0.72
C TRP A 304 0.88 7.40 -0.04
N GLN A 305 1.06 7.36 1.24
CA GLN A 305 0.58 6.49 2.28
C GLN A 305 0.10 7.32 3.48
N TYR A 306 -0.39 6.65 4.53
CA TYR A 306 -0.69 7.32 5.78
C TYR A 306 0.55 8.01 6.36
N ASP A 307 0.45 9.32 6.57
CA ASP A 307 1.38 10.15 7.33
C ASP A 307 0.60 11.08 8.25
N ALA A 308 0.98 11.11 9.55
CA ALA A 308 0.22 11.84 10.55
C ALA A 308 0.26 13.35 10.35
N ALA A 309 1.40 13.92 9.95
CA ALA A 309 1.55 15.36 9.76
C ALA A 309 0.75 15.81 8.52
N TYR A 310 0.90 15.11 7.40
CA TYR A 310 0.17 15.40 6.18
C TYR A 310 -1.35 15.28 6.36
N MET A 311 -1.79 14.20 6.99
CA MET A 311 -3.21 13.93 7.17
C MET A 311 -3.89 14.74 8.28
N SER A 312 -3.14 15.36 9.22
CA SER A 312 -3.70 16.26 10.22
C SER A 312 -3.92 17.69 9.71
N ASN A 313 -3.42 18.04 8.53
CA ASN A 313 -3.68 19.34 7.91
C ASN A 313 -5.14 19.45 7.49
N SER A 314 -5.85 20.49 7.93
CA SER A 314 -7.29 20.65 7.70
C SER A 314 -7.66 20.77 6.21
N ALA A 315 -6.85 21.46 5.42
CA ALA A 315 -7.09 21.61 3.98
C ALA A 315 -6.93 20.27 3.24
N ASN A 316 -5.98 19.41 3.65
CA ASN A 316 -5.87 18.05 3.14
C ASN A 316 -7.08 17.21 3.55
N GLN A 317 -7.58 17.35 4.79
CA GLN A 317 -8.78 16.64 5.24
C GLN A 317 -10.01 17.02 4.41
N ASP A 318 -10.17 18.29 4.06
CA ASP A 318 -11.27 18.73 3.20
C ASP A 318 -11.14 18.14 1.79
N ALA A 319 -9.94 18.16 1.21
CA ALA A 319 -9.69 17.52 -0.07
C ALA A 319 -10.00 16.01 -0.05
N PHE A 320 -9.65 15.31 1.02
CA PHE A 320 -10.00 13.89 1.17
C PHE A 320 -11.50 13.66 1.29
N ARG A 321 -12.25 14.56 1.97
CA ARG A 321 -13.72 14.47 2.05
C ARG A 321 -14.37 14.68 0.69
N ASP A 322 -13.88 15.62 -0.11
CA ASP A 322 -14.38 15.88 -1.46
C ASP A 322 -14.22 14.65 -2.36
N VAL A 323 -13.03 14.05 -2.39
CA VAL A 323 -12.76 12.82 -3.15
C VAL A 323 -13.58 11.64 -2.62
N ALA A 324 -13.74 11.54 -1.29
CA ALA A 324 -14.58 10.51 -0.67
C ALA A 324 -16.06 10.63 -1.06
N ALA A 325 -16.58 11.85 -1.09
CA ALA A 325 -17.96 12.12 -1.52
C ALA A 325 -18.16 11.71 -2.99
N LEU A 326 -17.20 12.02 -3.85
CA LEU A 326 -17.21 11.56 -5.24
C LEU A 326 -17.17 10.03 -5.31
N ALA A 327 -16.28 9.38 -4.58
CA ALA A 327 -16.15 7.92 -4.55
C ALA A 327 -17.46 7.26 -4.10
N ALA A 328 -18.12 7.81 -3.09
CA ALA A 328 -19.40 7.33 -2.59
C ALA A 328 -20.54 7.46 -3.63
N SER A 329 -20.48 8.46 -4.51
CA SER A 329 -21.48 8.72 -5.55
C SER A 329 -21.36 7.83 -6.79
N LYS A 330 -20.24 7.12 -6.96
CA LYS A 330 -19.97 6.30 -8.15
C LYS A 330 -20.31 4.84 -7.91
N PRO A 331 -20.86 4.12 -8.92
CA PRO A 331 -21.10 2.69 -8.81
C PRO A 331 -19.76 1.95 -8.62
N ARG A 332 -19.76 0.96 -7.74
CA ARG A 332 -18.59 0.17 -7.43
C ARG A 332 -18.37 -0.97 -8.42
N PRO A 333 -17.34 -0.97 -9.25
CA PRO A 333 -16.89 -2.18 -9.92
C PRO A 333 -16.15 -3.07 -8.91
N ARG A 334 -16.32 -4.38 -9.03
CA ARG A 334 -15.51 -5.30 -8.22
C ARG A 334 -14.07 -5.31 -8.72
N CYS A 335 -13.07 -5.37 -7.82
CA CYS A 335 -11.67 -5.60 -8.15
C CYS A 335 -11.45 -7.08 -8.54
N LYS A 336 -12.24 -7.55 -9.47
CA LYS A 336 -12.20 -8.90 -10.00
C LYS A 336 -12.10 -8.82 -11.52
N ARG A 337 -11.34 -9.70 -12.08
CA ARG A 337 -11.13 -9.83 -13.52
C ARG A 337 -12.45 -9.74 -14.28
N PRO A 338 -12.48 -9.01 -15.44
CA PRO A 338 -13.65 -8.94 -16.33
C PRO A 338 -14.12 -10.30 -16.81
#